data_c158cc110f2ba69ddaefeaaec8a0e3ee
#
_entry.id   c158cc110f2ba69ddaefeaaec8a0e3ee
#
_cell.length_a   1.000
_cell.length_b   1.000
_cell.length_c   1.000
_cell.angle_alpha   90.00
_cell.angle_beta   90.00
_cell.angle_gamma   90.00
#
_symmetry.space_group_name_H-M   'P 1'
#
loop_
_entity.id
_entity.type
_entity.pdbx_description
1 polymer ?
#
loop_
_entity_poly.entity_id
_entity_poly.type
_entity_poly.pdbx_seq_one_letter_code
_entity_poly.pdbx_strand_id
1 'polypeptide(L)'
;MKPNILKKLSYYAKKNYRSVRSKVFLSVYGKISVSKKPANCRINKIKKSKLKIANCDYNIFKIKNGRVFTDNIENVSILSGDKLLDKFSYQQINGNLVNSKYNQVIKSGTPKFLKKIKGSVAVLAQGASGYNNYCHFLFDIIPKIKLLSEGTNIKKINYFYYSILNNYQKQILKMIDLDKKKIIDSNKFRHIQCDQLIGVTHPNYIKGTISDAHSKMPKWIIFYLKKKFLDN
;
A
#
# COMPACT_ATOMS: atom_id res chain seq x y z
N MET A 1 -26.63 34.05 -9.03
CA MET A 1 -26.85 32.59 -8.79
C MET A 1 -26.38 32.22 -7.38
N LYS A 2 -27.21 31.63 -6.53
CA LYS A 2 -26.86 31.35 -5.13
C LYS A 2 -25.68 30.38 -5.09
N PRO A 3 -24.59 30.63 -4.35
CA PRO A 3 -23.38 29.77 -4.31
C PRO A 3 -23.64 28.28 -3.95
N ASN A 4 -24.77 28.02 -3.36
CA ASN A 4 -25.19 26.66 -3.00
C ASN A 4 -25.64 25.78 -4.19
N ILE A 5 -26.18 26.39 -5.27
CA ILE A 5 -26.66 25.68 -6.46
C ILE A 5 -25.47 25.20 -7.30
N LEU A 6 -24.48 26.04 -7.49
CA LEU A 6 -23.25 25.70 -8.23
C LEU A 6 -22.47 24.57 -7.54
N LYS A 7 -22.39 24.58 -6.19
CA LYS A 7 -21.77 23.50 -5.42
C LYS A 7 -22.53 22.18 -5.58
N LYS A 8 -23.86 22.21 -5.55
CA LYS A 8 -24.71 21.02 -5.78
C LYS A 8 -24.54 20.47 -7.19
N LEU A 9 -24.58 21.32 -8.23
CA LEU A 9 -24.39 20.90 -9.62
C LEU A 9 -22.99 20.28 -9.83
N SER A 10 -21.95 20.91 -9.32
CA SER A 10 -20.58 20.39 -9.37
C SER A 10 -20.47 19.02 -8.66
N TYR A 11 -21.13 18.84 -7.52
CA TYR A 11 -21.16 17.57 -6.81
C TYR A 11 -21.82 16.45 -7.64
N TYR A 12 -23.00 16.73 -8.23
CA TYR A 12 -23.70 15.73 -9.07
C TYR A 12 -22.92 15.42 -10.35
N ALA A 13 -22.35 16.40 -11.01
CA ALA A 13 -21.49 16.19 -12.18
C ALA A 13 -20.28 15.31 -11.84
N LYS A 14 -19.59 15.58 -10.73
CA LYS A 14 -18.46 14.74 -10.25
C LYS A 14 -18.91 13.33 -9.89
N LYS A 15 -20.08 13.15 -9.24
CA LYS A 15 -20.63 11.85 -8.89
C LYS A 15 -20.96 11.05 -10.15
N ASN A 16 -21.62 11.63 -11.12
CA ASN A 16 -21.97 10.98 -12.39
C ASN A 16 -20.71 10.61 -13.19
N TYR A 17 -19.74 11.50 -13.31
CA TYR A 17 -18.47 11.22 -13.95
C TYR A 17 -17.74 10.03 -13.28
N ARG A 18 -17.69 9.99 -11.94
CA ARG A 18 -17.08 8.88 -11.21
C ARG A 18 -17.81 7.57 -11.49
N SER A 19 -19.14 7.59 -11.53
CA SER A 19 -19.96 6.40 -11.81
C SER A 19 -19.70 5.86 -13.21
N VAL A 20 -19.77 6.72 -14.25
CA VAL A 20 -19.49 6.34 -15.64
C VAL A 20 -18.09 5.77 -15.78
N ARG A 21 -17.10 6.49 -15.25
CA ARG A 21 -15.71 6.04 -15.25
C ARG A 21 -15.54 4.67 -14.59
N SER A 22 -16.16 4.44 -13.43
CA SER A 22 -16.10 3.14 -12.75
C SER A 22 -16.68 2.02 -13.61
N LYS A 23 -17.82 2.26 -14.27
CA LYS A 23 -18.45 1.27 -15.17
C LYS A 23 -17.54 0.90 -16.35
N VAL A 24 -16.91 1.89 -16.99
CA VAL A 24 -15.94 1.67 -18.08
C VAL A 24 -14.76 0.82 -17.60
N PHE A 25 -14.16 1.16 -16.48
CA PHE A 25 -13.01 0.41 -15.97
C PHE A 25 -13.37 -0.96 -15.41
N LEU A 26 -14.60 -1.15 -14.91
CA LEU A 26 -15.12 -2.46 -14.54
C LEU A 26 -15.30 -3.37 -15.77
N SER A 27 -15.71 -2.84 -16.92
CA SER A 27 -15.79 -3.63 -18.15
C SER A 27 -14.40 -4.02 -18.69
N VAL A 28 -13.40 -3.16 -18.52
CA VAL A 28 -12.02 -3.40 -19.00
C VAL A 28 -11.24 -4.35 -18.07
N TYR A 29 -11.34 -4.16 -16.75
CA TYR A 29 -10.50 -4.89 -15.79
C TYR A 29 -11.27 -5.92 -14.94
N GLY A 30 -12.57 -6.05 -15.14
CA GLY A 30 -13.44 -6.98 -14.44
C GLY A 30 -13.85 -6.53 -13.03
N LYS A 31 -14.83 -7.26 -12.48
CA LYS A 31 -15.24 -7.11 -11.08
C LYS A 31 -14.18 -7.72 -10.16
N ILE A 32 -13.95 -7.08 -9.01
CA ILE A 32 -12.96 -7.52 -8.05
C ILE A 32 -13.64 -8.21 -6.87
N SER A 33 -13.12 -9.37 -6.50
CA SER A 33 -13.56 -10.13 -5.32
C SER A 33 -12.39 -10.40 -4.37
N VAL A 34 -12.69 -10.58 -3.08
CA VAL A 34 -11.66 -10.85 -2.06
C VAL A 34 -11.23 -12.32 -2.10
N SER A 35 -9.93 -12.57 -1.99
CA SER A 35 -9.37 -13.91 -1.83
C SER A 35 -8.27 -13.92 -0.78
N LYS A 36 -8.26 -14.94 0.08
CA LYS A 36 -7.19 -15.17 1.05
C LYS A 36 -5.90 -15.66 0.38
N LYS A 37 -6.02 -16.47 -0.67
CA LYS A 37 -4.90 -17.07 -1.41
C LYS A 37 -5.26 -17.21 -2.90
N PRO A 38 -5.05 -16.17 -3.71
CA PRO A 38 -5.24 -16.26 -5.16
C PRO A 38 -4.27 -17.24 -5.82
N ALA A 39 -4.62 -17.78 -6.99
CA ALA A 39 -3.87 -18.83 -7.68
C ALA A 39 -2.39 -18.49 -7.92
N ASN A 40 -2.06 -17.31 -8.39
CA ASN A 40 -0.69 -16.89 -8.71
C ASN A 40 0.03 -16.18 -7.54
N CYS A 41 -0.42 -16.41 -6.31
CA CYS A 41 0.11 -15.77 -5.11
C CYS A 41 0.76 -16.81 -4.18
N ARG A 42 2.01 -16.53 -3.80
CA ARG A 42 2.70 -17.24 -2.71
C ARG A 42 2.75 -16.33 -1.49
N ILE A 43 2.31 -16.85 -0.35
CA ILE A 43 2.36 -16.16 0.93
C ILE A 43 3.21 -17.00 1.88
N ASN A 44 4.28 -16.41 2.39
CA ASN A 44 5.18 -17.06 3.33
C ASN A 44 5.22 -16.27 4.64
N LYS A 45 5.27 -16.99 5.77
CA LYS A 45 5.53 -16.37 7.06
C LYS A 45 7.00 -15.92 7.11
N ILE A 46 7.26 -14.74 7.65
CA ILE A 46 8.63 -14.26 7.89
C ILE A 46 9.16 -14.96 9.14
N LYS A 47 10.00 -16.00 8.95
CA LYS A 47 10.41 -16.95 10.01
C LYS A 47 11.34 -16.35 11.08
N LYS A 48 12.14 -15.35 10.74
CA LYS A 48 13.23 -14.84 11.61
C LYS A 48 12.81 -13.70 12.54
N SER A 49 11.54 -13.45 12.69
CA SER A 49 11.15 -12.34 13.52
C SER A 49 11.22 -12.72 15.00
N LYS A 50 12.32 -12.36 15.67
CA LYS A 50 12.29 -11.99 17.10
C LYS A 50 11.26 -10.88 17.35
N LEU A 51 10.52 -10.52 16.35
CA LEU A 51 9.57 -9.45 16.12
C LEU A 51 8.15 -9.94 16.38
N LYS A 52 7.95 -10.80 17.39
CA LYS A 52 6.60 -11.18 17.81
C LYS A 52 5.92 -9.97 18.41
N ILE A 53 4.97 -9.41 17.67
CA ILE A 53 3.86 -8.75 18.33
C ILE A 53 2.95 -9.88 18.79
N ALA A 54 2.56 -9.90 20.06
CA ALA A 54 1.45 -10.72 20.52
C ALA A 54 0.28 -10.45 19.55
N ASN A 55 -0.16 -11.45 18.78
CA ASN A 55 -1.27 -11.42 17.82
C ASN A 55 -1.00 -10.92 16.39
N CYS A 56 0.23 -10.69 15.93
CA CYS A 56 0.49 -10.35 14.53
C CYS A 56 1.58 -11.21 13.90
N ASP A 57 1.20 -11.98 12.88
CA ASP A 57 2.14 -12.72 12.05
C ASP A 57 2.58 -11.84 10.88
N TYR A 58 3.88 -11.62 10.74
CA TYR A 58 4.42 -10.98 9.56
C TYR A 58 4.52 -11.97 8.40
N ASN A 59 3.98 -11.55 7.27
CA ASN A 59 3.97 -12.35 6.07
C ASN A 59 4.51 -11.53 4.90
N ILE A 60 5.15 -12.22 3.96
CA ILE A 60 5.53 -11.69 2.66
C ILE A 60 4.70 -12.38 1.58
N PHE A 61 4.19 -11.63 0.62
CA PHE A 61 3.57 -12.17 -0.57
C PHE A 61 4.43 -11.93 -1.80
N LYS A 62 4.32 -12.84 -2.78
CA LYS A 62 4.85 -12.71 -4.13
C LYS A 62 3.76 -13.12 -5.11
N ILE A 63 3.41 -12.23 -6.04
CA ILE A 63 2.36 -12.46 -7.04
C ILE A 63 2.96 -12.34 -8.42
N LYS A 64 2.90 -13.41 -9.22
CA LYS A 64 3.26 -13.38 -10.65
C LYS A 64 2.20 -12.58 -11.41
N ASN A 65 2.64 -11.65 -12.26
CA ASN A 65 1.77 -10.70 -12.98
C ASN A 65 0.84 -9.92 -12.03
N GLY A 66 1.35 -9.60 -10.83
CA GLY A 66 0.59 -8.91 -9.80
C GLY A 66 0.29 -7.46 -10.16
N ARG A 67 -0.86 -6.98 -9.70
CA ARG A 67 -1.29 -5.58 -9.86
C ARG A 67 -1.38 -4.89 -8.50
N VAL A 68 -1.07 -3.61 -8.47
CA VAL A 68 -1.40 -2.74 -7.35
C VAL A 68 -2.15 -1.52 -7.84
N PHE A 69 -3.19 -1.16 -7.10
CA PHE A 69 -3.96 0.05 -7.31
C PHE A 69 -4.01 0.88 -6.02
N THR A 70 -3.88 2.18 -6.15
CA THR A 70 -4.11 3.12 -5.04
C THR A 70 -4.92 4.32 -5.51
N ASP A 71 -5.85 4.77 -4.69
CA ASP A 71 -6.67 5.97 -4.97
C ASP A 71 -6.02 7.26 -4.46
N ASN A 72 -4.96 7.15 -3.74
CA ASN A 72 -4.13 8.20 -3.19
C ASN A 72 -3.42 7.69 -1.93
N ILE A 73 -3.85 8.12 -0.76
CA ILE A 73 -3.22 7.89 0.54
C ILE A 73 -3.99 6.88 1.41
N GLU A 74 -5.25 6.62 1.08
CA GLU A 74 -6.16 5.92 1.98
C GLU A 74 -6.42 4.47 1.59
N ASN A 75 -6.14 4.12 0.35
CA ASN A 75 -6.50 2.82 -0.19
C ASN A 75 -5.36 2.18 -0.95
N VAL A 76 -4.98 0.98 -0.55
CA VAL A 76 -4.04 0.15 -1.28
C VAL A 76 -4.70 -1.18 -1.59
N SER A 77 -4.72 -1.55 -2.86
CA SER A 77 -5.32 -2.77 -3.36
C SER A 77 -4.26 -3.63 -4.03
N ILE A 78 -3.97 -4.77 -3.45
CA ILE A 78 -3.05 -5.77 -3.98
C ILE A 78 -3.87 -6.83 -4.71
N LEU A 79 -3.59 -7.04 -5.98
CA LEU A 79 -4.43 -7.83 -6.86
C LEU A 79 -3.64 -8.94 -7.58
N SER A 80 -4.25 -10.11 -7.68
CA SER A 80 -3.85 -11.19 -8.57
C SER A 80 -5.01 -11.47 -9.52
N GLY A 81 -4.89 -11.06 -10.79
CA GLY A 81 -6.02 -11.04 -11.69
C GLY A 81 -7.15 -10.15 -11.17
N ASP A 82 -8.34 -10.74 -10.99
CA ASP A 82 -9.55 -10.11 -10.42
C ASP A 82 -9.66 -10.30 -8.89
N LYS A 83 -8.69 -10.95 -8.25
CA LYS A 83 -8.72 -11.26 -6.82
C LYS A 83 -7.93 -10.24 -6.01
N LEU A 84 -8.62 -9.56 -5.09
CA LEU A 84 -8.03 -8.69 -4.10
C LEU A 84 -7.45 -9.55 -2.96
N LEU A 85 -6.14 -9.40 -2.70
CA LEU A 85 -5.46 -10.17 -1.68
C LEU A 85 -5.83 -9.69 -0.28
N ASP A 86 -6.50 -10.55 0.47
CA ASP A 86 -6.85 -10.30 1.88
C ASP A 86 -5.59 -10.10 2.74
N LYS A 87 -5.71 -9.42 3.87
CA LYS A 87 -4.62 -9.05 4.81
C LYS A 87 -3.53 -8.10 4.30
N PHE A 88 -3.52 -7.77 3.00
CA PHE A 88 -2.50 -6.87 2.42
C PHE A 88 -3.09 -5.66 1.73
N SER A 89 -4.42 -5.63 1.58
CA SER A 89 -5.16 -4.56 0.91
C SER A 89 -5.91 -3.72 1.93
N TYR A 90 -5.31 -2.63 2.34
CA TYR A 90 -5.83 -1.78 3.42
C TYR A 90 -6.48 -0.51 2.89
N GLN A 91 -7.46 -0.01 3.65
CA GLN A 91 -8.08 1.30 3.46
C GLN A 91 -8.29 1.95 4.82
N GLN A 92 -8.13 3.27 4.88
CA GLN A 92 -8.53 4.05 6.04
C GLN A 92 -9.98 4.48 5.91
N ILE A 93 -10.78 4.25 6.95
CA ILE A 93 -12.17 4.71 7.04
C ILE A 93 -12.38 5.30 8.42
N ASN A 94 -12.75 6.58 8.49
CA ASN A 94 -13.01 7.29 9.76
C ASN A 94 -11.90 7.10 10.79
N GLY A 95 -10.64 7.26 10.36
CA GLY A 95 -9.48 7.09 11.23
C GLY A 95 -9.12 5.65 11.58
N ASN A 96 -9.85 4.66 11.09
CA ASN A 96 -9.55 3.24 11.31
C ASN A 96 -8.97 2.59 10.06
N LEU A 97 -7.89 1.84 10.23
CA LEU A 97 -7.34 1.01 9.17
C LEU A 97 -8.16 -0.28 9.06
N VAL A 98 -8.84 -0.46 7.96
CA VAL A 98 -9.73 -1.60 7.70
C VAL A 98 -9.17 -2.52 6.62
N ASN A 99 -9.57 -3.77 6.68
CA ASN A 99 -9.09 -4.81 5.76
C ASN A 99 -9.80 -4.77 4.39
N SER A 100 -9.42 -5.71 3.54
CA SER A 100 -9.79 -5.82 2.14
C SER A 100 -11.30 -5.81 1.85
N LYS A 101 -12.16 -6.36 2.72
CA LYS A 101 -13.60 -6.42 2.47
C LYS A 101 -14.28 -5.04 2.36
N TYR A 102 -13.65 -4.01 2.92
CA TYR A 102 -14.10 -2.62 2.85
C TYR A 102 -13.42 -1.83 1.74
N ASN A 103 -12.47 -2.43 1.01
CA ASN A 103 -11.70 -1.76 -0.02
C ASN A 103 -12.61 -1.32 -1.18
N GLN A 104 -12.52 -0.04 -1.56
CA GLN A 104 -13.41 0.55 -2.56
C GLN A 104 -13.32 -0.10 -3.93
N VAL A 105 -12.23 -0.78 -4.27
CA VAL A 105 -12.10 -1.45 -5.58
C VAL A 105 -13.14 -2.56 -5.79
N ILE A 106 -13.70 -3.09 -4.71
CA ILE A 106 -14.79 -4.09 -4.80
C ILE A 106 -16.03 -3.48 -5.45
N LYS A 107 -16.32 -2.20 -5.15
CA LYS A 107 -17.47 -1.47 -5.70
C LYS A 107 -17.17 -0.76 -7.01
N SER A 108 -15.98 -0.15 -7.12
CA SER A 108 -15.63 0.77 -8.21
C SER A 108 -14.62 0.22 -9.21
N GLY A 109 -14.10 -1.01 -9.00
CA GLY A 109 -12.98 -1.54 -9.77
C GLY A 109 -11.72 -0.70 -9.58
N THR A 110 -10.82 -0.74 -10.57
CA THR A 110 -9.56 0.02 -10.58
C THR A 110 -9.63 1.15 -11.63
N PRO A 111 -10.28 2.29 -11.35
CA PRO A 111 -10.62 3.32 -12.34
C PRO A 111 -9.42 4.20 -12.73
N LYS A 112 -8.34 3.58 -13.16
CA LYS A 112 -7.13 4.19 -13.73
C LYS A 112 -6.52 3.26 -14.79
N PHE A 113 -5.90 3.86 -15.80
CA PHE A 113 -5.17 3.10 -16.82
C PHE A 113 -4.02 2.32 -16.19
N LEU A 114 -3.86 1.09 -16.67
CA LEU A 114 -2.85 0.16 -16.20
C LEU A 114 -1.49 0.48 -16.84
N LYS A 115 -0.47 0.71 -16.03
CA LYS A 115 0.93 0.81 -16.45
C LYS A 115 1.62 -0.54 -16.23
N LYS A 116 2.11 -1.15 -17.30
CA LYS A 116 2.93 -2.37 -17.21
C LYS A 116 4.38 -2.00 -16.89
N ILE A 117 4.98 -2.75 -15.98
CA ILE A 117 6.37 -2.60 -15.49
C ILE A 117 7.07 -3.95 -15.66
N LYS A 118 8.19 -3.97 -16.37
CA LYS A 118 9.05 -5.16 -16.44
C LYS A 118 9.81 -5.34 -15.12
N GLY A 119 9.91 -6.58 -14.65
CA GLY A 119 10.66 -6.94 -13.45
C GLY A 119 9.83 -6.98 -12.18
N SER A 120 10.52 -6.94 -11.05
CA SER A 120 9.93 -7.06 -9.72
C SER A 120 9.68 -5.70 -9.08
N VAL A 121 8.52 -5.56 -8.44
CA VAL A 121 8.12 -4.34 -7.74
C VAL A 121 7.75 -4.67 -6.31
N ALA A 122 8.39 -4.02 -5.34
CA ALA A 122 7.99 -4.08 -3.93
C ALA A 122 7.04 -2.94 -3.57
N VAL A 123 5.90 -3.28 -2.99
CA VAL A 123 4.89 -2.30 -2.57
C VAL A 123 5.23 -1.77 -1.19
N LEU A 124 5.64 -0.51 -1.12
CA LEU A 124 5.78 0.23 0.14
C LEU A 124 4.52 1.05 0.45
N ALA A 125 3.77 1.47 -0.58
CA ALA A 125 2.53 2.21 -0.40
C ALA A 125 1.60 1.48 0.59
N GLN A 126 0.97 2.26 1.45
CA GLN A 126 0.15 1.77 2.55
C GLN A 126 -1.08 2.64 2.69
N GLY A 127 -2.25 2.03 2.92
CA GLY A 127 -3.44 2.78 3.32
C GLY A 127 -3.15 3.58 4.59
N ALA A 128 -3.60 4.80 4.66
CA ALA A 128 -3.37 5.77 5.71
C ALA A 128 -1.94 6.33 5.84
N SER A 129 -0.96 5.78 5.15
CA SER A 129 0.42 6.28 5.20
C SER A 129 0.63 7.57 4.39
N GLY A 130 -0.37 8.44 4.37
CA GLY A 130 -0.51 9.64 3.58
C GLY A 130 0.80 10.33 3.23
N TYR A 131 0.89 10.76 2.02
CA TYR A 131 2.10 11.32 1.45
C TYR A 131 2.66 12.56 2.18
N ASN A 132 1.91 13.19 3.04
CA ASN A 132 2.35 14.31 3.89
C ASN A 132 2.48 13.93 5.37
N ASN A 133 2.25 12.67 5.75
CA ASN A 133 2.28 12.27 7.15
C ASN A 133 3.64 11.68 7.51
N TYR A 134 4.45 12.46 8.22
CA TYR A 134 5.78 12.06 8.69
C TYR A 134 5.75 10.82 9.58
N CYS A 135 4.77 10.76 10.50
CA CYS A 135 4.62 9.67 11.43
C CYS A 135 4.33 8.34 10.72
N HIS A 136 3.35 8.34 9.80
CA HIS A 136 3.05 7.15 9.01
C HIS A 136 4.21 6.74 8.08
N PHE A 137 4.96 7.71 7.56
CA PHE A 137 6.14 7.39 6.77
C PHE A 137 7.18 6.63 7.59
N LEU A 138 7.51 7.12 8.80
CA LEU A 138 8.51 6.49 9.67
C LEU A 138 8.04 5.14 10.22
N PHE A 139 6.80 5.03 10.66
CA PHE A 139 6.34 3.87 11.43
C PHE A 139 5.61 2.81 10.58
N ASP A 140 5.09 3.18 9.41
CA ASP A 140 4.35 2.24 8.55
C ASP A 140 5.10 1.91 7.25
N ILE A 141 5.88 2.85 6.68
CA ILE A 141 6.58 2.64 5.41
C ILE A 141 8.01 2.13 5.62
N ILE A 142 8.81 2.82 6.41
CA ILE A 142 10.22 2.46 6.61
C ILE A 142 10.38 1.05 7.20
N PRO A 143 9.59 0.60 8.19
CA PRO A 143 9.71 -0.76 8.71
C PRO A 143 9.35 -1.87 7.70
N LYS A 144 8.57 -1.58 6.65
CA LYS A 144 8.35 -2.55 5.56
C LYS A 144 9.65 -2.95 4.86
N ILE A 145 10.62 -2.04 4.77
CA ILE A 145 11.92 -2.32 4.15
C ILE A 145 12.67 -3.37 4.97
N LYS A 146 12.61 -3.27 6.32
CA LYS A 146 13.15 -4.29 7.21
C LYS A 146 12.45 -5.64 7.03
N LEU A 147 11.10 -5.65 7.00
CA LEU A 147 10.35 -6.89 6.77
C LEU A 147 10.64 -7.51 5.40
N LEU A 148 10.77 -6.69 4.35
CA LEU A 148 11.16 -7.14 3.01
C LEU A 148 12.55 -7.79 3.03
N SER A 149 13.53 -7.18 3.71
CA SER A 149 14.90 -7.71 3.79
C SER A 149 14.98 -9.05 4.52
N GLU A 150 14.05 -9.34 5.42
CA GLU A 150 13.96 -10.64 6.10
C GLU A 150 13.23 -11.71 5.27
N GLY A 151 12.29 -11.29 4.43
CA GLY A 151 11.48 -12.20 3.62
C GLY A 151 12.02 -12.44 2.21
N THR A 152 12.94 -11.59 1.70
CA THR A 152 13.50 -11.70 0.35
C THR A 152 14.81 -10.94 0.21
N ASN A 153 15.58 -11.25 -0.85
CA ASN A 153 16.77 -10.46 -1.17
C ASN A 153 16.35 -9.11 -1.78
N ILE A 154 16.40 -8.06 -0.98
CA ILE A 154 15.99 -6.71 -1.37
C ILE A 154 16.82 -6.14 -2.53
N LYS A 155 18.09 -6.54 -2.66
CA LYS A 155 18.99 -6.11 -3.75
C LYS A 155 18.54 -6.60 -5.12
N LYS A 156 17.77 -7.71 -5.18
CA LYS A 156 17.19 -8.28 -6.41
C LYS A 156 15.85 -7.66 -6.80
N ILE A 157 15.30 -6.74 -6.01
CA ILE A 157 14.08 -6.01 -6.33
C ILE A 157 14.44 -4.88 -7.29
N ASN A 158 13.76 -4.82 -8.45
CA ASN A 158 14.01 -3.81 -9.46
C ASN A 158 13.47 -2.44 -9.06
N TYR A 159 12.27 -2.40 -8.47
CA TYR A 159 11.56 -1.16 -8.16
C TYR A 159 10.84 -1.22 -6.83
N PHE A 160 10.66 -0.04 -6.22
CA PHE A 160 9.79 0.17 -5.06
C PHE A 160 8.63 1.07 -5.45
N TYR A 161 7.42 0.68 -5.08
CA TYR A 161 6.20 1.42 -5.39
C TYR A 161 5.78 2.26 -4.19
N TYR A 162 6.00 3.56 -4.30
CA TYR A 162 5.66 4.54 -3.27
C TYR A 162 5.70 5.96 -3.85
N SER A 163 5.03 6.93 -3.20
CA SER A 163 5.10 8.34 -3.58
C SER A 163 6.08 9.11 -2.70
N ILE A 164 7.06 9.75 -3.32
CA ILE A 164 8.02 10.64 -2.64
C ILE A 164 7.68 12.07 -3.01
N LEU A 165 7.13 12.82 -2.06
CA LEU A 165 6.67 14.20 -2.27
C LEU A 165 7.51 15.21 -1.48
N ASN A 166 8.00 14.81 -0.30
CA ASN A 166 8.64 15.71 0.65
C ASN A 166 10.16 15.47 0.73
N ASN A 167 10.89 16.51 1.11
CA ASN A 167 12.35 16.43 1.24
C ASN A 167 12.79 15.47 2.35
N TYR A 168 12.06 15.40 3.47
CA TYR A 168 12.38 14.46 4.53
C TYR A 168 12.31 13.00 4.07
N GLN A 169 11.33 12.66 3.20
CA GLN A 169 11.22 11.32 2.63
C GLN A 169 12.46 10.98 1.80
N LYS A 170 12.93 11.94 0.99
CA LYS A 170 14.13 11.78 0.16
C LYS A 170 15.36 11.58 1.01
N GLN A 171 15.52 12.37 2.08
CA GLN A 171 16.64 12.27 3.02
C GLN A 171 16.66 10.92 3.72
N ILE A 172 15.54 10.51 4.30
CA ILE A 172 15.40 9.23 5.01
C ILE A 172 15.68 8.05 4.07
N LEU A 173 15.14 8.07 2.85
CA LEU A 173 15.39 6.99 1.88
C LEU A 173 16.86 6.93 1.44
N LYS A 174 17.54 8.07 1.36
CA LYS A 174 18.99 8.12 1.12
C LYS A 174 19.78 7.51 2.28
N MET A 175 19.40 7.80 3.53
CA MET A 175 20.06 7.25 4.73
C MET A 175 19.92 5.73 4.85
N ILE A 176 18.94 5.13 4.22
CA ILE A 176 18.74 3.66 4.22
C ILE A 176 19.14 3.00 2.89
N ASP A 177 19.94 3.68 2.08
CA ASP A 177 20.49 3.20 0.81
C ASP A 177 19.42 2.78 -0.23
N LEU A 178 18.27 3.43 -0.21
CA LEU A 178 17.23 3.20 -1.20
C LEU A 178 17.35 4.21 -2.35
N ASP A 179 17.95 3.76 -3.47
CA ASP A 179 18.16 4.59 -4.64
C ASP A 179 16.83 5.10 -5.25
N LYS A 180 16.74 6.42 -5.46
CA LYS A 180 15.56 7.07 -6.07
C LYS A 180 15.23 6.55 -7.47
N LYS A 181 16.22 6.12 -8.26
CA LYS A 181 16.02 5.58 -9.60
C LYS A 181 15.18 4.31 -9.59
N LYS A 182 15.07 3.63 -8.42
CA LYS A 182 14.29 2.42 -8.21
C LYS A 182 12.86 2.69 -7.74
N ILE A 183 12.42 3.94 -7.62
CA ILE A 183 11.10 4.27 -7.11
C ILE A 183 10.12 4.59 -8.24
N ILE A 184 9.00 3.88 -8.25
CA ILE A 184 7.84 4.16 -9.09
C ILE A 184 6.87 5.01 -8.28
N ASP A 185 6.65 6.24 -8.72
CA ASP A 185 5.75 7.18 -8.04
C ASP A 185 4.29 6.69 -8.12
N SER A 186 3.74 6.32 -6.97
CA SER A 186 2.38 5.82 -6.86
C SER A 186 1.31 6.90 -7.07
N ASN A 187 1.64 8.18 -6.96
CA ASN A 187 0.73 9.27 -7.32
C ASN A 187 0.58 9.42 -8.83
N LYS A 188 1.68 9.26 -9.56
CA LYS A 188 1.70 9.35 -11.03
C LYS A 188 1.12 8.08 -11.65
N PHE A 189 1.51 6.92 -11.15
CA PHE A 189 1.11 5.61 -11.67
C PHE A 189 0.27 4.86 -10.64
N ARG A 190 -0.99 5.22 -10.50
CA ARG A 190 -1.90 4.68 -9.48
C ARG A 190 -2.37 3.25 -9.72
N HIS A 191 -2.19 2.71 -10.94
CA HIS A 191 -2.52 1.35 -11.31
C HIS A 191 -1.38 0.77 -12.12
N ILE A 192 -0.64 -0.16 -11.54
CA ILE A 192 0.46 -0.84 -12.22
C ILE A 192 0.28 -2.35 -12.17
N GLN A 193 0.86 -3.02 -13.15
CA GLN A 193 1.08 -4.46 -13.19
C GLN A 193 2.57 -4.72 -13.42
N CYS A 194 3.13 -5.72 -12.77
CA CYS A 194 4.54 -6.09 -12.94
C CYS A 194 4.70 -7.61 -13.00
N ASP A 195 5.86 -8.06 -13.50
CA ASP A 195 6.14 -9.49 -13.63
C ASP A 195 6.09 -10.20 -12.28
N GLN A 196 6.60 -9.55 -11.22
CA GLN A 196 6.50 -10.02 -9.85
C GLN A 196 6.19 -8.88 -8.89
N LEU A 197 5.00 -8.90 -8.30
CA LEU A 197 4.62 -7.99 -7.24
C LEU A 197 4.96 -8.61 -5.88
N ILE A 198 5.66 -7.84 -5.04
CA ILE A 198 6.13 -8.27 -3.73
C ILE A 198 5.62 -7.28 -2.69
N GLY A 199 5.25 -7.77 -1.51
CA GLY A 199 4.94 -6.90 -0.39
C GLY A 199 4.84 -7.67 0.91
N VAL A 200 4.68 -6.93 2.00
CA VAL A 200 4.62 -7.47 3.35
C VAL A 200 3.35 -6.99 4.05
N THR A 201 2.96 -7.67 5.11
CA THR A 201 1.90 -7.20 6.00
C THR A 201 2.23 -5.84 6.57
N HIS A 202 1.21 -5.13 7.04
CA HIS A 202 1.40 -3.85 7.73
C HIS A 202 2.29 -4.06 8.96
N PRO A 203 3.37 -3.28 9.14
CA PRO A 203 4.30 -3.49 10.24
C PRO A 203 3.68 -3.20 11.62
N ASN A 204 2.71 -2.30 11.66
CA ASN A 204 2.06 -1.84 12.88
C ASN A 204 0.53 -1.94 12.78
N TYR A 205 0.00 -2.99 12.14
CA TYR A 205 -1.44 -3.19 12.07
C TYR A 205 -1.97 -3.81 13.36
N ILE A 206 -2.75 -3.04 14.09
CA ILE A 206 -3.51 -3.48 15.26
C ILE A 206 -4.99 -3.25 14.95
N LYS A 207 -5.81 -4.24 15.20
CA LYS A 207 -7.27 -4.10 15.08
C LYS A 207 -7.75 -3.07 16.12
N GLY A 208 -8.30 -1.98 15.65
CA GLY A 208 -8.74 -0.89 16.51
C GLY A 208 -8.52 0.48 15.86
N THR A 209 -8.43 1.50 16.66
CA THR A 209 -8.18 2.87 16.23
C THR A 209 -6.71 3.11 15.88
N ILE A 210 -6.42 4.20 15.18
CA ILE A 210 -5.03 4.65 14.94
C ILE A 210 -4.33 4.95 16.27
N SER A 211 -5.06 5.46 17.26
CA SER A 211 -4.54 5.69 18.63
C SER A 211 -4.07 4.38 19.26
N ASP A 212 -4.84 3.29 19.13
CA ASP A 212 -4.42 1.96 19.60
C ASP A 212 -3.15 1.48 18.91
N ALA A 213 -3.03 1.72 17.60
CA ALA A 213 -1.84 1.36 16.84
C ALA A 213 -0.59 2.13 17.33
N HIS A 214 -0.72 3.39 17.72
CA HIS A 214 0.39 4.17 18.26
C HIS A 214 0.77 3.72 19.67
N SER A 215 -0.18 3.54 20.56
CA SER A 215 0.07 3.13 21.96
C SER A 215 0.65 1.72 22.08
N LYS A 216 0.33 0.84 21.14
CA LYS A 216 0.77 -0.56 21.11
C LYS A 216 1.82 -0.83 20.03
N MET A 217 2.57 0.19 19.63
CA MET A 217 3.60 0.06 18.59
C MET A 217 4.63 -1.02 18.93
N PRO A 218 4.97 -1.90 17.98
CA PRO A 218 5.96 -2.95 18.21
C PRO A 218 7.34 -2.38 18.54
N LYS A 219 7.91 -2.79 19.65
CA LYS A 219 9.23 -2.32 20.11
C LYS A 219 10.33 -2.45 19.04
N TRP A 220 10.26 -3.50 18.20
CA TRP A 220 11.24 -3.69 17.13
C TRP A 220 11.28 -2.55 16.11
N ILE A 221 10.16 -1.88 15.85
CA ILE A 221 10.11 -0.72 14.96
C ILE A 221 10.97 0.39 15.55
N ILE A 222 10.78 0.69 16.83
CA ILE A 222 11.56 1.71 17.54
C ILE A 222 13.05 1.36 17.53
N PHE A 223 13.43 0.11 17.87
CA PHE A 223 14.83 -0.33 17.84
C PHE A 223 15.43 -0.26 16.44
N TYR A 224 14.67 -0.63 15.42
CA TYR A 224 15.12 -0.55 14.04
C TYR A 224 15.38 0.90 13.60
N LEU A 225 14.45 1.80 13.90
CA LEU A 225 14.58 3.22 13.55
C LEU A 225 15.75 3.85 14.32
N LYS A 226 15.87 3.60 15.63
CA LYS A 226 16.98 4.07 16.45
C LYS A 226 18.32 3.63 15.84
N LYS A 227 18.51 2.34 15.62
CA LYS A 227 19.72 1.79 15.02
C LYS A 227 20.05 2.39 13.65
N LYS A 228 19.04 2.76 12.86
CA LYS A 228 19.26 3.30 11.51
C LYS A 228 19.54 4.79 11.46
N PHE A 229 19.09 5.55 12.44
CA PHE A 229 19.12 7.02 12.37
C PHE A 229 19.85 7.69 13.53
N LEU A 230 20.08 7.00 14.64
CA LEU A 230 20.71 7.56 15.82
C LEU A 230 22.03 6.88 16.20
N ASP A 231 22.22 5.60 15.86
CA ASP A 231 23.39 4.81 16.24
C ASP A 231 24.44 4.72 15.08
N ASN A 232 24.36 5.61 14.07
CA ASN A 232 25.33 5.72 12.98
C ASN A 232 26.18 6.96 13.15
#